data_18221af61749dccc49895ff77da00637
#
_entry.id   18221af61749dccc49895ff77da00637
#
_cell.length_a   1.000
_cell.length_b   1.000
_cell.length_c   1.000
_cell.angle_alpha   90.00
_cell.angle_beta   90.00
_cell.angle_gamma   90.00
#
_symmetry.space_group_name_H-M   'P 1'
#
loop_
_entity.id
_entity.type
_entity.pdbx_description
1 polymer ?
#
loop_
_entity_poly.entity_id
_entity_poly.type
_entity_poly.pdbx_seq_one_letter_code
_entity_poly.pdbx_strand_id
1 'polypeptide(L)'
;MRQTSSVLFIAVDSLIPIRGKSIPGLDEFTAALDHQGIPAVWLTSRSRLQFDEPRRKLGHAHPFIAEDGCAAYLPEDYFHLRPESNLSKSQKASTVRLGRFTCIPVAEALPAAADALETLSADSGVPVVTLRSLSLRELVQNTGLPEREAELARQRDFDQVFFLAGVSDLDVQRFLAEGRNRNLQLRQHGVFWSAAIGASTQCCIRDLSKLYDRALRQHAHIVGIATEDLSPRLFPYCERTILLTNRAQDNDSTDLSANPRARRLELRAPDIWERVLEAISTRN
;
A
#
# COMPACT_ATOMS: atom_id res chain seq x y z
N MET A 1 -31.52 6.77 -6.27
CA MET A 1 -30.50 6.33 -5.29
C MET A 1 -29.52 7.47 -5.08
N ARG A 2 -29.26 7.93 -3.83
CA ARG A 2 -28.21 8.94 -3.57
C ARG A 2 -26.87 8.26 -3.79
N GLN A 3 -26.09 8.77 -4.74
CA GLN A 3 -24.74 8.32 -5.03
C GLN A 3 -23.90 8.43 -3.74
N THR A 4 -23.32 7.31 -3.31
CA THR A 4 -22.43 7.29 -2.14
C THR A 4 -21.20 8.11 -2.46
N SER A 5 -20.90 9.12 -1.65
CA SER A 5 -19.69 9.96 -1.79
C SER A 5 -18.47 9.35 -1.08
N SER A 6 -18.54 8.08 -0.70
CA SER A 6 -17.45 7.40 -0.01
C SER A 6 -16.47 6.77 -0.99
N VAL A 7 -15.18 6.89 -0.71
CA VAL A 7 -14.08 6.21 -1.39
C VAL A 7 -13.32 5.41 -0.35
N LEU A 8 -13.17 4.11 -0.59
CA LEU A 8 -12.45 3.23 0.32
C LEU A 8 -10.96 3.22 -0.01
N PHE A 9 -10.14 3.26 1.02
CA PHE A 9 -8.72 2.96 0.95
C PHE A 9 -8.45 1.73 1.81
N ILE A 10 -8.01 0.64 1.20
CA ILE A 10 -7.88 -0.66 1.84
C ILE A 10 -6.42 -1.12 1.81
N ALA A 11 -5.80 -1.29 2.98
CA ALA A 11 -4.48 -1.90 3.08
C ALA A 11 -4.61 -3.43 2.95
N VAL A 12 -4.14 -3.98 1.81
CA VAL A 12 -4.52 -5.34 1.41
C VAL A 12 -3.47 -6.41 1.68
N ASP A 13 -2.27 -6.08 2.12
CA ASP A 13 -1.18 -7.07 2.25
C ASP A 13 -1.50 -8.22 3.22
N SER A 14 -2.26 -7.95 4.30
CA SER A 14 -2.73 -8.96 5.23
C SER A 14 -3.99 -9.70 4.75
N LEU A 15 -4.74 -9.11 3.81
CA LEU A 15 -5.96 -9.71 3.23
C LEU A 15 -5.64 -10.61 2.02
N ILE A 16 -4.57 -10.27 1.32
CA ILE A 16 -4.05 -10.97 0.15
C ILE A 16 -2.59 -11.35 0.44
N PRO A 17 -2.33 -12.38 1.24
CA PRO A 17 -0.97 -12.76 1.58
C PRO A 17 -0.20 -13.19 0.31
N ILE A 18 1.11 -12.96 0.27
CA ILE A 18 1.96 -13.41 -0.82
C ILE A 18 1.95 -14.94 -0.93
N ARG A 19 1.83 -15.62 0.21
CA ARG A 19 1.68 -17.07 0.29
C ARG A 19 0.34 -17.41 0.90
N GLY A 20 -0.35 -18.36 0.27
CA GLY A 20 -1.65 -18.81 0.73
C GLY A 20 -2.80 -18.23 -0.08
N LYS A 21 -3.99 -18.36 0.47
CA LYS A 21 -5.22 -17.85 -0.17
C LYS A 21 -5.57 -16.48 0.42
N SER A 22 -6.19 -15.64 -0.39
CA SER A 22 -6.86 -14.42 0.09
C SER A 22 -7.89 -14.77 1.18
N ILE A 23 -8.22 -13.78 2.00
CA ILE A 23 -9.31 -13.94 2.98
C ILE A 23 -10.58 -14.32 2.22
N PRO A 24 -11.33 -15.36 2.70
CA PRO A 24 -12.57 -15.79 2.07
C PRO A 24 -13.57 -14.64 1.90
N GLY A 25 -14.28 -14.62 0.77
CA GLY A 25 -15.31 -13.62 0.47
C GLY A 25 -14.78 -12.25 0.04
N LEU A 26 -13.45 -12.07 -0.12
CA LEU A 26 -12.89 -10.78 -0.55
C LEU A 26 -13.25 -10.44 -2.01
N ASP A 27 -13.39 -11.44 -2.86
CA ASP A 27 -13.85 -11.31 -4.24
C ASP A 27 -15.31 -10.91 -4.32
N GLU A 28 -16.19 -11.56 -3.53
CA GLU A 28 -17.61 -11.19 -3.43
C GLU A 28 -17.76 -9.76 -2.86
N PHE A 29 -16.95 -9.42 -1.84
CA PHE A 29 -16.94 -8.06 -1.29
C PHE A 29 -16.51 -7.03 -2.34
N THR A 30 -15.47 -7.32 -3.12
CA THR A 30 -15.02 -6.43 -4.21
C THR A 30 -16.12 -6.23 -5.24
N ALA A 31 -16.80 -7.31 -5.65
CA ALA A 31 -17.92 -7.25 -6.59
C ALA A 31 -19.13 -6.47 -6.01
N ALA A 32 -19.40 -6.62 -4.71
CA ALA A 32 -20.48 -5.89 -4.04
C ALA A 32 -20.20 -4.37 -3.98
N LEU A 33 -18.96 -3.97 -3.77
CA LEU A 33 -18.54 -2.54 -3.83
C LEU A 33 -18.75 -1.97 -5.23
N ASP A 34 -18.33 -2.69 -6.28
CA ASP A 34 -18.51 -2.28 -7.66
C ASP A 34 -20.01 -2.14 -8.02
N HIS A 35 -20.83 -3.10 -7.61
CA HIS A 35 -22.27 -3.05 -7.83
C HIS A 35 -22.95 -1.86 -7.12
N GLN A 36 -22.43 -1.46 -5.96
CA GLN A 36 -22.90 -0.28 -5.21
C GLN A 36 -22.29 1.03 -5.71
N GLY A 37 -21.35 0.98 -6.67
CA GLY A 37 -20.64 2.15 -7.18
C GLY A 37 -19.73 2.79 -6.14
N ILE A 38 -19.18 2.00 -5.21
CA ILE A 38 -18.25 2.43 -4.16
C ILE A 38 -16.83 2.11 -4.62
N PRO A 39 -16.01 3.09 -5.02
CA PRO A 39 -14.64 2.83 -5.45
C PRO A 39 -13.76 2.42 -4.28
N ALA A 40 -12.90 1.39 -4.51
CA ALA A 40 -11.98 0.88 -3.53
C ALA A 40 -10.52 1.00 -4.04
N VAL A 41 -9.76 1.91 -3.48
CA VAL A 41 -8.32 2.06 -3.73
C VAL A 41 -7.57 1.09 -2.83
N TRP A 42 -6.79 0.19 -3.41
CA TRP A 42 -5.99 -0.76 -2.65
C TRP A 42 -4.57 -0.25 -2.41
N LEU A 43 -4.04 -0.47 -1.20
CA LEU A 43 -2.69 -0.12 -0.80
C LEU A 43 -1.88 -1.40 -0.55
N THR A 44 -0.67 -1.45 -1.10
CA THR A 44 0.23 -2.59 -0.96
C THR A 44 1.69 -2.16 -0.87
N SER A 45 2.50 -2.95 -0.17
CA SER A 45 3.97 -2.84 -0.16
C SER A 45 4.62 -3.50 -1.39
N ARG A 46 3.86 -4.26 -2.17
CA ARG A 46 4.33 -4.96 -3.36
C ARG A 46 4.58 -3.99 -4.51
N SER A 47 5.44 -4.43 -5.44
CA SER A 47 5.56 -3.71 -6.71
C SER A 47 4.28 -3.82 -7.54
N ARG A 48 4.11 -2.89 -8.47
CA ARG A 48 3.02 -2.93 -9.45
C ARG A 48 2.93 -4.28 -10.18
N LEU A 49 4.07 -4.81 -10.59
CA LEU A 49 4.12 -6.08 -11.34
C LEU A 49 3.75 -7.28 -10.47
N GLN A 50 4.21 -7.32 -9.23
CA GLN A 50 3.88 -8.37 -8.27
C GLN A 50 2.40 -8.34 -7.88
N PHE A 51 1.78 -7.16 -7.86
CA PHE A 51 0.40 -6.98 -7.42
C PHE A 51 -0.64 -7.12 -8.55
N ASP A 52 -0.25 -7.00 -9.82
CA ASP A 52 -1.19 -6.97 -10.95
C ASP A 52 -2.01 -8.26 -11.10
N GLU A 53 -1.41 -9.44 -10.91
CA GLU A 53 -2.13 -10.72 -11.01
C GLU A 53 -3.11 -10.93 -9.83
N PRO A 54 -2.71 -10.79 -8.55
CA PRO A 54 -3.62 -10.89 -7.41
C PRO A 54 -4.85 -9.99 -7.52
N ARG A 55 -4.65 -8.69 -7.87
CA ARG A 55 -5.76 -7.76 -7.97
C ARG A 55 -6.74 -8.13 -9.09
N ARG A 56 -6.23 -8.62 -10.24
CA ARG A 56 -7.09 -9.05 -11.35
C ARG A 56 -7.90 -10.29 -11.02
N LYS A 57 -7.32 -11.24 -10.31
CA LYS A 57 -8.03 -12.45 -9.85
C LYS A 57 -9.20 -12.12 -8.94
N LEU A 58 -9.11 -11.02 -8.19
CA LEU A 58 -10.17 -10.54 -7.30
C LEU A 58 -11.07 -9.49 -7.95
N GLY A 59 -11.01 -9.32 -9.28
CA GLY A 59 -11.86 -8.40 -10.03
C GLY A 59 -11.59 -6.91 -9.80
N HIS A 60 -10.52 -6.53 -9.10
CA HIS A 60 -10.26 -5.14 -8.75
C HIS A 60 -9.88 -4.30 -9.98
N ALA A 61 -10.73 -3.35 -10.34
CA ALA A 61 -10.59 -2.46 -11.50
C ALA A 61 -10.29 -0.99 -11.14
N HIS A 62 -10.15 -0.67 -9.85
CA HIS A 62 -9.91 0.69 -9.36
C HIS A 62 -8.42 1.05 -9.27
N PRO A 63 -8.07 2.33 -9.00
CA PRO A 63 -6.71 2.74 -8.70
C PRO A 63 -6.12 1.97 -7.51
N PHE A 64 -4.80 1.87 -7.46
CA PHE A 64 -4.09 1.30 -6.33
C PHE A 64 -2.80 2.08 -6.03
N ILE A 65 -2.33 2.00 -4.80
CA ILE A 65 -1.09 2.58 -4.32
C ILE A 65 -0.13 1.42 -4.08
N ALA A 66 1.07 1.48 -4.66
CA ALA A 66 2.08 0.43 -4.54
C ALA A 66 3.36 0.94 -3.86
N GLU A 67 4.22 -0.01 -3.48
CA GLU A 67 5.53 0.24 -2.89
C GLU A 67 5.42 1.21 -1.69
N ASP A 68 4.47 0.92 -0.76
CA ASP A 68 4.25 1.69 0.48
C ASP A 68 4.00 3.20 0.27
N GLY A 69 3.32 3.57 -0.79
CA GLY A 69 3.02 4.98 -1.07
C GLY A 69 4.08 5.66 -1.92
N CYS A 70 4.89 4.90 -2.66
CA CYS A 70 5.80 5.47 -3.64
C CYS A 70 5.06 6.02 -4.87
N ALA A 71 3.97 5.38 -5.27
CA ALA A 71 3.19 5.83 -6.42
C ALA A 71 1.73 5.37 -6.36
N ALA A 72 0.85 6.15 -7.00
CA ALA A 72 -0.51 5.74 -7.30
C ALA A 72 -0.63 5.36 -8.78
N TYR A 73 -1.30 4.25 -9.06
CA TYR A 73 -1.53 3.70 -10.39
C TYR A 73 -3.01 3.76 -10.73
N LEU A 74 -3.33 4.42 -11.81
CA LEU A 74 -4.69 4.57 -12.32
C LEU A 74 -4.85 3.68 -13.56
N PRO A 75 -5.88 2.83 -13.61
CA PRO A 75 -6.25 2.16 -14.86
C PRO A 75 -6.45 3.17 -15.99
N GLU A 76 -6.19 2.77 -17.23
CA GLU A 76 -6.39 3.62 -18.40
C GLU A 76 -7.85 4.12 -18.45
N ASP A 77 -8.02 5.40 -18.72
CA ASP A 77 -9.32 6.09 -18.83
C ASP A 77 -10.24 6.01 -17.60
N TYR A 78 -9.71 5.60 -16.42
CA TYR A 78 -10.50 5.37 -15.21
C TYR A 78 -11.41 6.54 -14.82
N PHE A 79 -10.91 7.77 -14.91
CA PHE A 79 -11.70 8.97 -14.59
C PHE A 79 -12.35 9.62 -15.81
N HIS A 80 -12.26 9.02 -17.01
CA HIS A 80 -12.65 9.64 -18.29
C HIS A 80 -12.01 11.03 -18.51
N LEU A 81 -11.04 11.36 -17.69
CA LEU A 81 -10.26 12.58 -17.72
C LEU A 81 -8.83 12.18 -18.08
N ARG A 82 -8.24 12.93 -18.98
CA ARG A 82 -6.78 12.79 -19.17
C ARG A 82 -6.14 13.17 -17.83
N PRO A 83 -5.44 12.27 -17.13
CA PRO A 83 -4.82 12.57 -15.82
C PRO A 83 -4.00 13.87 -15.86
N GLU A 84 -3.33 14.09 -16.98
CA GLU A 84 -2.54 15.29 -17.29
C GLU A 84 -3.35 16.59 -17.24
N SER A 85 -4.66 16.59 -17.51
CA SER A 85 -5.47 17.80 -17.50
C SER A 85 -5.90 18.27 -16.11
N ASN A 86 -5.85 17.39 -15.12
CA ASN A 86 -6.40 17.60 -13.79
C ASN A 86 -5.36 17.66 -12.66
N LEU A 87 -4.12 17.29 -12.95
CA LEU A 87 -3.01 17.43 -12.03
C LEU A 87 -2.47 18.86 -12.01
N SER A 88 -1.86 19.28 -10.91
CA SER A 88 -1.12 20.54 -10.86
C SER A 88 0.00 20.55 -11.91
N LYS A 89 0.48 21.74 -12.30
CA LYS A 89 1.57 21.82 -13.30
C LYS A 89 2.81 21.01 -12.91
N SER A 90 3.13 20.95 -11.62
CA SER A 90 4.23 20.14 -11.08
C SER A 90 3.97 18.63 -11.17
N GLN A 91 2.72 18.18 -10.96
CA GLN A 91 2.33 16.79 -11.07
C GLN A 91 2.21 16.32 -12.53
N LYS A 92 1.82 17.21 -13.47
CA LYS A 92 1.81 16.88 -14.90
C LYS A 92 3.19 16.50 -15.43
N ALA A 93 4.24 17.14 -14.96
CA ALA A 93 5.60 16.88 -15.40
C ALA A 93 6.14 15.53 -14.92
N SER A 94 5.50 14.91 -13.89
CA SER A 94 5.96 13.66 -13.30
C SER A 94 5.08 12.44 -13.61
N THR A 95 3.92 12.63 -14.25
CA THR A 95 3.03 11.51 -14.61
C THR A 95 3.64 10.66 -15.71
N VAL A 96 3.72 9.34 -15.47
CA VAL A 96 4.36 8.39 -16.38
C VAL A 96 3.37 7.30 -16.78
N ARG A 97 3.37 6.90 -18.06
CA ARG A 97 2.63 5.71 -18.49
C ARG A 97 3.46 4.45 -18.27
N LEU A 98 2.96 3.54 -17.44
CA LEU A 98 3.58 2.25 -17.17
C LEU A 98 2.62 1.11 -17.56
N GLY A 99 2.82 0.56 -18.75
CA GLY A 99 1.92 -0.42 -19.35
C GLY A 99 0.52 0.17 -19.57
N ARG A 100 -0.49 -0.44 -18.96
CA ARG A 100 -1.90 -0.01 -19.01
C ARG A 100 -2.31 0.95 -17.88
N PHE A 101 -1.32 1.46 -17.14
CA PHE A 101 -1.58 2.38 -16.03
C PHE A 101 -1.00 3.76 -16.31
N THR A 102 -1.71 4.78 -15.88
CA THR A 102 -1.14 6.09 -15.62
C THR A 102 -0.59 6.07 -14.18
N CYS A 103 0.71 6.24 -14.05
CA CYS A 103 1.40 6.32 -12.77
C CYS A 103 1.53 7.77 -12.33
N ILE A 104 1.15 8.07 -11.10
CA ILE A 104 1.41 9.33 -10.41
C ILE A 104 2.50 9.03 -9.37
N PRO A 105 3.79 9.26 -9.70
CA PRO A 105 4.87 9.04 -8.76
C PRO A 105 4.85 10.09 -7.64
N VAL A 106 5.13 9.64 -6.44
CA VAL A 106 5.35 10.48 -5.25
C VAL A 106 6.80 10.37 -4.82
N ALA A 107 7.36 9.16 -4.88
CA ALA A 107 8.77 8.90 -4.62
C ALA A 107 9.63 9.16 -5.86
N GLU A 108 10.92 9.35 -5.62
CA GLU A 108 11.92 9.36 -6.68
C GLU A 108 12.04 7.96 -7.31
N ALA A 109 12.50 7.91 -8.57
CA ALA A 109 12.69 6.64 -9.27
C ALA A 109 13.74 5.75 -8.57
N LEU A 110 13.57 4.43 -8.67
CA LEU A 110 14.40 3.42 -8.00
C LEU A 110 15.92 3.68 -8.01
N PRO A 111 16.58 4.15 -9.08
CA PRO A 111 18.02 4.38 -9.05
C PRO A 111 18.46 5.30 -7.92
N ALA A 112 17.73 6.37 -7.63
CA ALA A 112 18.07 7.31 -6.56
C ALA A 112 18.01 6.63 -5.17
N ALA A 113 17.00 5.80 -4.92
CA ALA A 113 16.89 5.05 -3.67
C ALA A 113 17.99 3.97 -3.54
N ALA A 114 18.34 3.33 -4.65
CA ALA A 114 19.40 2.31 -4.69
C ALA A 114 20.77 2.93 -4.39
N ASP A 115 21.11 4.04 -5.04
CA ASP A 115 22.38 4.76 -4.84
C ASP A 115 22.49 5.30 -3.40
N ALA A 116 21.40 5.86 -2.86
CA ALA A 116 21.37 6.34 -1.48
C ALA A 116 21.54 5.20 -0.46
N LEU A 117 20.94 4.04 -0.71
CA LEU A 117 21.07 2.85 0.14
C LEU A 117 22.50 2.29 0.10
N GLU A 118 23.11 2.21 -1.07
CA GLU A 118 24.50 1.77 -1.25
C GLU A 118 25.46 2.70 -0.50
N THR A 119 25.30 4.01 -0.66
CA THR A 119 26.08 5.01 0.07
C THR A 119 25.91 4.87 1.58
N LEU A 120 24.67 4.71 2.07
CA LEU A 120 24.39 4.51 3.49
C LEU A 120 25.05 3.23 4.03
N SER A 121 25.00 2.14 3.28
CA SER A 121 25.64 0.87 3.63
C SER A 121 27.16 1.01 3.74
N ALA A 122 27.79 1.65 2.76
CA ALA A 122 29.23 1.90 2.74
C ALA A 122 29.69 2.74 3.93
N ASP A 123 29.02 3.87 4.20
CA ASP A 123 29.42 4.81 5.25
C ASP A 123 29.16 4.27 6.67
N SER A 124 28.10 3.51 6.86
CA SER A 124 27.75 2.91 8.16
C SER A 124 28.50 1.60 8.45
N GLY A 125 29.09 0.97 7.44
CA GLY A 125 29.68 -0.35 7.54
C GLY A 125 28.66 -1.48 7.74
N VAL A 126 27.37 -1.21 7.56
CA VAL A 126 26.29 -2.20 7.69
C VAL A 126 26.07 -2.91 6.38
N PRO A 127 26.28 -4.26 6.31
CA PRO A 127 26.11 -5.00 5.07
C PRO A 127 24.64 -5.09 4.68
N VAL A 128 24.32 -4.64 3.46
CA VAL A 128 22.99 -4.66 2.86
C VAL A 128 22.99 -5.65 1.69
N VAL A 129 22.03 -6.56 1.68
CA VAL A 129 21.81 -7.49 0.56
C VAL A 129 20.49 -7.13 -0.11
N THR A 130 20.55 -6.60 -1.33
CA THR A 130 19.37 -6.20 -2.08
C THR A 130 18.74 -7.39 -2.82
N LEU A 131 17.41 -7.41 -3.03
CA LEU A 131 16.78 -8.46 -3.83
C LEU A 131 17.30 -8.47 -5.27
N ARG A 132 17.75 -7.34 -5.79
CA ARG A 132 18.28 -7.22 -7.16
C ARG A 132 19.66 -7.82 -7.32
N SER A 133 20.48 -7.87 -6.26
CA SER A 133 21.82 -8.47 -6.29
C SER A 133 21.80 -10.00 -6.24
N LEU A 134 20.68 -10.60 -5.87
CA LEU A 134 20.55 -12.05 -5.75
C LEU A 134 20.22 -12.71 -7.09
N SER A 135 20.78 -13.90 -7.33
CA SER A 135 20.30 -14.79 -8.37
C SER A 135 18.86 -15.26 -8.10
N LEU A 136 18.14 -15.73 -9.11
CA LEU A 136 16.76 -16.21 -8.92
C LEU A 136 16.68 -17.36 -7.89
N ARG A 137 17.68 -18.24 -7.87
CA ARG A 137 17.77 -19.33 -6.89
C ARG A 137 17.91 -18.80 -5.46
N GLU A 138 18.77 -17.82 -5.25
CA GLU A 138 18.95 -17.18 -3.93
C GLU A 138 17.70 -16.41 -3.51
N LEU A 139 17.04 -15.72 -4.44
CA LEU A 139 15.75 -15.07 -4.18
C LEU A 139 14.72 -16.08 -3.67
N VAL A 140 14.53 -17.20 -4.36
CA VAL A 140 13.61 -18.25 -3.95
C VAL A 140 13.98 -18.81 -2.57
N GLN A 141 15.26 -19.06 -2.31
CA GLN A 141 15.73 -19.56 -1.03
C GLN A 141 15.52 -18.56 0.13
N ASN A 142 15.84 -17.30 -0.08
CA ASN A 142 15.75 -16.26 0.96
C ASN A 142 14.32 -15.77 1.19
N THR A 143 13.50 -15.69 0.15
CA THR A 143 12.11 -15.24 0.25
C THR A 143 11.14 -16.40 0.44
N GLY A 144 11.51 -17.60 -0.04
CA GLY A 144 10.67 -18.78 -0.18
C GLY A 144 9.45 -18.55 -1.08
N LEU A 145 9.50 -17.55 -1.95
CA LEU A 145 8.50 -17.32 -2.98
C LEU A 145 8.67 -18.30 -4.14
N PRO A 146 7.61 -18.66 -4.88
CA PRO A 146 7.75 -19.29 -6.18
C PRO A 146 8.63 -18.44 -7.11
N GLU A 147 9.35 -19.06 -8.04
CA GLU A 147 10.29 -18.39 -8.94
C GLU A 147 9.70 -17.16 -9.63
N ARG A 148 8.50 -17.28 -10.17
CA ARG A 148 7.79 -16.18 -10.83
C ARG A 148 7.53 -15.01 -9.88
N GLU A 149 7.06 -15.29 -8.67
CA GLU A 149 6.77 -14.26 -7.66
C GLU A 149 8.07 -13.62 -7.15
N ALA A 150 9.12 -14.41 -6.97
CA ALA A 150 10.44 -13.92 -6.59
C ALA A 150 11.01 -12.96 -7.66
N GLU A 151 10.87 -13.32 -8.95
CA GLU A 151 11.28 -12.46 -10.06
C GLU A 151 10.49 -11.15 -10.11
N LEU A 152 9.16 -11.20 -9.88
CA LEU A 152 8.33 -9.99 -9.83
C LEU A 152 8.62 -9.13 -8.59
N ALA A 153 9.02 -9.73 -7.46
CA ALA A 153 9.32 -9.01 -6.23
C ALA A 153 10.54 -8.09 -6.33
N ARG A 154 11.54 -8.44 -7.16
CA ARG A 154 12.72 -7.59 -7.40
C ARG A 154 12.53 -6.54 -8.49
N GLN A 155 11.43 -6.63 -9.29
CA GLN A 155 11.09 -5.67 -10.32
C GLN A 155 10.23 -4.56 -9.72
N ARG A 156 10.90 -3.51 -9.24
CA ARG A 156 10.29 -2.38 -8.57
C ARG A 156 10.54 -1.09 -9.35
N ASP A 157 9.63 -0.15 -9.22
CA ASP A 157 9.69 1.11 -9.96
C ASP A 157 10.35 2.24 -9.13
N PHE A 158 10.24 2.20 -7.78
CA PHE A 158 10.63 3.31 -6.91
C PHE A 158 11.44 2.92 -5.68
N ASP A 159 11.12 1.82 -4.99
CA ASP A 159 11.84 1.45 -3.77
C ASP A 159 12.83 0.30 -4.00
N GLN A 160 13.87 0.23 -3.16
CA GLN A 160 14.83 -0.85 -3.15
C GLN A 160 14.56 -1.78 -1.96
N VAL A 161 14.17 -3.03 -2.23
CA VAL A 161 14.00 -4.02 -1.17
C VAL A 161 15.31 -4.75 -0.88
N PHE A 162 15.61 -4.90 0.42
CA PHE A 162 16.84 -5.48 0.94
C PHE A 162 16.62 -6.18 2.28
N PHE A 163 17.64 -6.89 2.74
CA PHE A 163 17.74 -7.37 4.11
C PHE A 163 19.14 -7.12 4.68
N LEU A 164 19.22 -7.09 5.99
CA LEU A 164 20.46 -6.89 6.76
C LEU A 164 20.98 -8.26 7.19
N ALA A 165 22.25 -8.56 6.91
CA ALA A 165 22.87 -9.85 7.18
C ALA A 165 23.87 -9.74 8.33
N GLY A 166 23.66 -10.49 9.43
CA GLY A 166 24.62 -10.59 10.54
C GLY A 166 24.83 -9.30 11.31
N VAL A 167 23.83 -8.45 11.42
CA VAL A 167 23.89 -7.11 12.02
C VAL A 167 23.28 -7.14 13.43
N SER A 168 23.91 -6.44 14.39
CA SER A 168 23.35 -6.29 15.73
C SER A 168 22.18 -5.29 15.74
N ASP A 169 21.27 -5.42 16.71
CA ASP A 169 20.14 -4.50 16.87
C ASP A 169 20.60 -3.04 17.02
N LEU A 170 21.75 -2.82 17.68
CA LEU A 170 22.31 -1.48 17.84
C LEU A 170 22.75 -0.88 16.51
N ASP A 171 23.38 -1.66 15.65
CA ASP A 171 23.81 -1.20 14.32
C ASP A 171 22.61 -0.97 13.42
N VAL A 172 21.55 -1.80 13.52
CA VAL A 172 20.28 -1.55 12.85
C VAL A 172 19.69 -0.21 13.26
N GLN A 173 19.66 0.11 14.57
CA GLN A 173 19.14 1.39 15.06
C GLN A 173 19.95 2.58 14.55
N ARG A 174 21.28 2.46 14.51
CA ARG A 174 22.17 3.51 13.95
C ARG A 174 21.95 3.69 12.46
N PHE A 175 21.86 2.59 11.70
CA PHE A 175 21.59 2.59 10.27
C PHE A 175 20.25 3.27 9.94
N LEU A 176 19.19 2.97 10.71
CA LEU A 176 17.89 3.60 10.54
C LEU A 176 17.90 5.10 10.87
N ALA A 177 18.63 5.49 11.89
CA ALA A 177 18.78 6.90 12.28
C ALA A 177 19.52 7.69 11.18
N GLU A 178 20.60 7.12 10.65
CA GLU A 178 21.38 7.76 9.60
C GLU A 178 20.62 7.82 8.27
N GLY A 179 19.88 6.78 7.92
CA GLY A 179 18.98 6.79 6.77
C GLY A 179 17.97 7.95 6.82
N ARG A 180 17.36 8.16 7.99
CA ARG A 180 16.44 9.30 8.21
C ARG A 180 17.13 10.65 8.01
N ASN A 181 18.36 10.81 8.50
CA ASN A 181 19.13 12.05 8.33
C ASN A 181 19.43 12.35 6.85
N ARG A 182 19.49 11.32 6.02
CA ARG A 182 19.70 11.40 4.56
C ARG A 182 18.40 11.43 3.74
N ASN A 183 17.24 11.62 4.39
CA ASN A 183 15.93 11.59 3.76
C ASN A 183 15.61 10.25 3.05
N LEU A 184 16.27 9.16 3.45
CA LEU A 184 15.98 7.81 2.97
C LEU A 184 14.99 7.16 3.93
N GLN A 185 13.80 6.86 3.42
CA GLN A 185 12.75 6.20 4.19
C GLN A 185 12.99 4.70 4.18
N LEU A 186 13.29 4.16 5.38
CA LEU A 186 13.51 2.74 5.60
C LEU A 186 12.29 2.15 6.31
N ARG A 187 11.68 1.13 5.71
CA ARG A 187 10.47 0.46 6.26
C ARG A 187 10.69 -1.03 6.37
N GLN A 188 10.27 -1.60 7.48
CA GLN A 188 10.40 -3.03 7.75
C GLN A 188 9.16 -3.82 7.33
N HIS A 189 9.38 -4.99 6.71
CA HIS A 189 8.40 -5.96 6.27
C HIS A 189 8.87 -7.37 6.67
N GLY A 190 8.64 -7.75 7.92
CA GLY A 190 9.21 -8.97 8.48
C GLY A 190 10.75 -8.90 8.53
N VAL A 191 11.42 -9.80 7.82
CA VAL A 191 12.90 -9.83 7.71
C VAL A 191 13.44 -8.90 6.62
N PHE A 192 12.58 -8.40 5.75
CA PHE A 192 12.95 -7.49 4.67
C PHE A 192 12.72 -6.04 5.05
N TRP A 193 13.43 -5.17 4.34
CA TRP A 193 13.30 -3.72 4.42
C TRP A 193 13.09 -3.15 3.03
N SER A 194 12.42 -2.02 2.94
CA SER A 194 12.38 -1.20 1.73
C SER A 194 13.00 0.15 1.98
N ALA A 195 13.73 0.66 1.00
CA ALA A 195 14.33 1.99 1.00
C ALA A 195 13.72 2.81 -0.14
N ALA A 196 13.22 4.01 0.17
CA ALA A 196 12.63 4.93 -0.80
C ALA A 196 12.98 6.39 -0.46
N ILE A 197 12.97 7.28 -1.46
CA ILE A 197 13.12 8.72 -1.27
C ILE A 197 11.79 9.40 -1.61
N GLY A 198 11.21 10.12 -0.62
CA GLY A 198 9.99 10.90 -0.82
C GLY A 198 8.69 10.10 -0.84
N ALA A 199 8.69 8.79 -0.52
CA ALA A 199 7.49 7.97 -0.43
C ALA A 199 6.49 8.53 0.58
N SER A 200 5.20 8.64 0.20
CA SER A 200 4.17 9.20 1.07
C SER A 200 2.78 8.67 0.74
N THR A 201 2.28 7.77 1.56
CA THR A 201 0.88 7.32 1.49
C THR A 201 -0.09 8.50 1.57
N GLN A 202 0.20 9.49 2.42
CA GLN A 202 -0.60 10.71 2.54
C GLN A 202 -0.71 11.47 1.22
N CYS A 203 0.41 11.65 0.50
CA CYS A 203 0.40 12.34 -0.78
C CYS A 203 -0.40 11.56 -1.83
N CYS A 204 -0.24 10.23 -1.91
CA CYS A 204 -1.03 9.38 -2.80
C CYS A 204 -2.53 9.49 -2.51
N ILE A 205 -2.95 9.38 -1.25
CA ILE A 205 -4.35 9.49 -0.83
C ILE A 205 -4.90 10.87 -1.20
N ARG A 206 -4.20 11.94 -0.84
CA ARG A 206 -4.60 13.33 -1.13
C ARG A 206 -4.80 13.56 -2.63
N ASP A 207 -3.88 13.06 -3.47
CA ASP A 207 -3.93 13.31 -4.91
C ASP A 207 -5.06 12.49 -5.57
N LEU A 208 -5.26 11.23 -5.14
CA LEU A 208 -6.40 10.43 -5.56
C LEU A 208 -7.74 11.02 -5.08
N SER A 209 -7.82 11.49 -3.84
CA SER A 209 -9.05 12.12 -3.30
C SER A 209 -9.46 13.32 -4.14
N LYS A 210 -8.52 14.18 -4.56
CA LYS A 210 -8.81 15.30 -5.47
C LYS A 210 -9.35 14.86 -6.83
N LEU A 211 -8.89 13.72 -7.35
CA LEU A 211 -9.42 13.16 -8.59
C LEU A 211 -10.83 12.63 -8.40
N TYR A 212 -11.10 11.97 -7.28
CA TYR A 212 -12.44 11.51 -6.94
C TYR A 212 -13.40 12.67 -6.67
N ASP A 213 -13.00 13.71 -5.94
CA ASP A 213 -13.81 14.92 -5.72
C ASP A 213 -14.30 15.52 -7.05
N ARG A 214 -13.42 15.59 -8.03
CA ARG A 214 -13.76 16.10 -9.36
C ARG A 214 -14.67 15.16 -10.13
N ALA A 215 -14.39 13.87 -10.12
CA ALA A 215 -15.20 12.88 -10.82
C ALA A 215 -16.61 12.77 -10.26
N LEU A 216 -16.74 12.81 -8.94
CA LEU A 216 -18.00 12.74 -8.22
C LEU A 216 -18.73 14.11 -8.14
N ARG A 217 -18.05 15.22 -8.49
CA ARG A 217 -18.53 16.60 -8.35
C ARG A 217 -18.99 16.96 -6.93
N GLN A 218 -18.40 16.31 -5.94
CA GLN A 218 -18.65 16.51 -4.51
C GLN A 218 -17.45 16.00 -3.72
N HIS A 219 -17.38 16.35 -2.43
CA HIS A 219 -16.35 15.82 -1.55
C HIS A 219 -16.47 14.30 -1.39
N ALA A 220 -15.38 13.59 -1.63
CA ALA A 220 -15.27 12.15 -1.45
C ALA A 220 -14.86 11.85 0.00
N HIS A 221 -15.76 11.25 0.79
CA HIS A 221 -15.44 10.83 2.14
C HIS A 221 -14.50 9.63 2.15
N ILE A 222 -13.32 9.81 2.76
CA ILE A 222 -12.29 8.81 2.79
C ILE A 222 -12.51 7.84 3.95
N VAL A 223 -12.71 6.57 3.62
CA VAL A 223 -12.87 5.48 4.59
C VAL A 223 -11.66 4.55 4.50
N GLY A 224 -10.89 4.41 5.57
CA GLY A 224 -9.73 3.52 5.66
C GLY A 224 -10.11 2.16 6.24
N ILE A 225 -9.65 1.09 5.60
CA ILE A 225 -9.80 -0.30 6.08
C ILE A 225 -8.42 -0.93 6.16
N ALA A 226 -8.04 -1.41 7.34
CA ALA A 226 -6.74 -2.05 7.54
C ALA A 226 -6.77 -3.02 8.73
N THR A 227 -5.81 -3.93 8.76
CA THR A 227 -5.46 -4.72 9.93
C THR A 227 -4.60 -3.91 10.91
N GLU A 228 -4.37 -4.42 12.12
CA GLU A 228 -3.65 -3.71 13.19
C GLU A 228 -2.24 -3.26 12.75
N ASP A 229 -1.51 -4.13 12.06
CA ASP A 229 -0.15 -3.89 11.57
C ASP A 229 -0.06 -2.83 10.46
N LEU A 230 -1.11 -2.68 9.65
CA LEU A 230 -1.15 -1.75 8.53
C LEU A 230 -1.89 -0.45 8.84
N SER A 231 -2.71 -0.42 9.91
CA SER A 231 -3.52 0.74 10.28
C SER A 231 -2.72 2.04 10.51
N PRO A 232 -1.49 2.03 11.12
CA PRO A 232 -0.72 3.25 11.31
C PRO A 232 -0.32 3.94 9.99
N ARG A 233 -0.26 3.18 8.89
CA ARG A 233 0.13 3.70 7.58
C ARG A 233 -1.03 4.34 6.82
N LEU A 234 -2.27 4.04 7.20
CA LEU A 234 -3.48 4.46 6.48
C LEU A 234 -4.39 5.39 7.30
N PHE A 235 -4.72 5.01 8.53
CA PHE A 235 -5.76 5.65 9.33
C PHE A 235 -5.56 7.15 9.61
N PRO A 236 -4.33 7.67 9.79
CA PRO A 236 -4.13 9.10 9.99
C PRO A 236 -4.64 9.99 8.85
N TYR A 237 -4.90 9.42 7.68
CA TYR A 237 -5.29 10.13 6.46
C TYR A 237 -6.75 9.89 6.06
N CYS A 238 -7.52 9.21 6.93
CA CYS A 238 -8.90 8.82 6.65
C CYS A 238 -9.85 9.53 7.62
N GLU A 239 -11.04 9.92 7.12
CA GLU A 239 -12.09 10.55 7.93
C GLU A 239 -12.80 9.50 8.81
N ARG A 240 -12.94 8.29 8.29
CA ARG A 240 -13.52 7.14 9.00
C ARG A 240 -12.60 5.94 8.85
N THR A 241 -12.58 5.09 9.88
CA THR A 241 -11.67 3.95 9.90
C THR A 241 -12.35 2.68 10.37
N ILE A 242 -12.02 1.55 9.72
CA ILE A 242 -12.49 0.21 10.06
C ILE A 242 -11.26 -0.65 10.31
N LEU A 243 -11.09 -1.09 11.54
CA LEU A 243 -9.99 -1.96 11.95
C LEU A 243 -10.44 -3.42 11.89
N LEU A 244 -9.73 -4.20 11.08
CA LEU A 244 -9.91 -5.64 10.99
C LEU A 244 -8.95 -6.31 11.97
N THR A 245 -9.47 -7.00 12.98
CA THR A 245 -8.68 -7.62 14.05
C THR A 245 -8.83 -9.15 14.05
N ASN A 246 -7.79 -9.87 14.42
CA ASN A 246 -7.84 -11.33 14.58
C ASN A 246 -8.35 -11.76 15.96
N ARG A 247 -8.56 -10.80 16.88
CA ARG A 247 -9.04 -11.10 18.26
C ARG A 247 -10.53 -10.85 18.33
N ALA A 248 -11.27 -11.82 18.90
CA ALA A 248 -12.60 -11.56 19.42
C ALA A 248 -12.51 -10.40 20.42
N GLN A 249 -13.51 -9.51 20.43
CA GLN A 249 -13.55 -8.34 21.31
C GLN A 249 -13.42 -8.76 22.79
N ASP A 250 -12.23 -8.75 23.33
CA ASP A 250 -12.03 -8.56 24.77
C ASP A 250 -12.13 -7.05 25.01
N ASN A 251 -13.21 -6.65 25.67
CA ASN A 251 -13.53 -5.25 26.00
C ASN A 251 -12.51 -4.58 26.95
N ASP A 252 -11.43 -5.23 27.31
CA ASP A 252 -10.52 -4.82 28.39
C ASP A 252 -9.07 -4.54 27.97
N SER A 253 -8.72 -4.62 26.68
CA SER A 253 -7.37 -4.23 26.26
C SER A 253 -7.32 -2.77 25.84
N THR A 254 -6.95 -1.93 26.79
CA THR A 254 -6.52 -0.52 26.66
C THR A 254 -5.22 -0.35 25.87
N ASP A 255 -5.08 -0.99 24.71
CA ASP A 255 -3.98 -0.67 23.81
C ASP A 255 -4.41 0.46 22.86
N LEU A 256 -4.26 1.68 23.38
CA LEU A 256 -4.74 2.96 22.84
C LEU A 256 -3.89 3.50 21.67
N SER A 257 -3.00 2.72 21.08
CA SER A 257 -1.98 3.26 20.15
C SER A 257 -2.48 3.50 18.72
N ALA A 258 -3.63 2.98 18.30
CA ALA A 258 -4.09 3.16 16.92
C ALA A 258 -5.57 3.58 16.87
N ASN A 259 -5.82 4.86 16.82
CA ASN A 259 -7.13 5.50 16.54
C ASN A 259 -8.32 4.97 17.37
N PRO A 260 -8.64 5.55 18.55
CA PRO A 260 -9.72 5.11 19.43
C PRO A 260 -11.13 5.23 18.81
N ARG A 261 -11.25 5.88 17.63
CA ARG A 261 -12.51 6.04 16.89
C ARG A 261 -12.70 4.99 15.79
N ALA A 262 -11.78 4.05 15.62
CA ALA A 262 -11.91 3.01 14.59
C ALA A 262 -13.03 2.03 14.97
N ARG A 263 -13.94 1.72 14.03
CA ARG A 263 -14.87 0.61 14.19
C ARG A 263 -14.10 -0.70 14.05
N ARG A 264 -14.08 -1.49 15.12
CA ARG A 264 -13.36 -2.78 15.15
C ARG A 264 -14.28 -3.90 14.68
N LEU A 265 -13.81 -4.74 13.77
CA LEU A 265 -14.51 -5.91 13.24
C LEU A 265 -13.57 -7.12 13.26
N GLU A 266 -14.09 -8.27 13.64
CA GLU A 266 -13.33 -9.51 13.66
C GLU A 266 -13.13 -10.06 12.24
N LEU A 267 -11.88 -10.15 11.80
CA LEU A 267 -11.51 -10.56 10.43
C LEU A 267 -11.96 -11.99 10.07
N ARG A 268 -12.04 -12.87 11.06
CA ARG A 268 -12.43 -14.27 10.87
C ARG A 268 -13.94 -14.52 11.02
N ALA A 269 -14.74 -13.50 11.29
CA ALA A 269 -16.19 -13.65 11.35
C ALA A 269 -16.73 -14.06 9.97
N PRO A 270 -17.66 -15.02 9.88
CA PRO A 270 -18.21 -15.48 8.60
C PRO A 270 -18.95 -14.39 7.81
N ASP A 271 -19.49 -13.39 8.52
CA ASP A 271 -20.24 -12.25 8.01
C ASP A 271 -19.40 -10.96 7.91
N ILE A 272 -18.07 -11.07 7.95
CA ILE A 272 -17.16 -9.91 8.06
C ILE A 272 -17.44 -8.87 6.96
N TRP A 273 -17.60 -9.30 5.72
CA TRP A 273 -17.76 -8.37 4.61
C TRP A 273 -19.13 -7.69 4.58
N GLU A 274 -20.19 -8.36 5.03
CA GLU A 274 -21.50 -7.75 5.25
C GLU A 274 -21.43 -6.65 6.31
N ARG A 275 -20.76 -6.93 7.45
CA ARG A 275 -20.54 -5.95 8.52
C ARG A 275 -19.68 -4.77 8.09
N VAL A 276 -18.70 -5.00 7.21
CA VAL A 276 -17.91 -3.90 6.60
C VAL A 276 -18.81 -3.04 5.72
N LEU A 277 -19.64 -3.64 4.85
CA LEU A 277 -20.61 -2.89 4.01
C LEU A 277 -21.60 -2.08 4.84
N GLU A 278 -22.14 -2.65 5.92
CA GLU A 278 -22.99 -1.92 6.87
C GLU A 278 -22.23 -0.75 7.51
N ALA A 279 -20.97 -1.00 7.94
CA ALA A 279 -20.14 0.04 8.55
C ALA A 279 -19.85 1.21 7.60
N ILE A 280 -19.71 0.95 6.31
CA ILE A 280 -19.51 1.97 5.27
C ILE A 280 -20.81 2.76 5.06
N SER A 281 -21.96 2.08 5.06
CA SER A 281 -23.27 2.66 4.76
C SER A 281 -23.84 3.50 5.91
N THR A 282 -23.45 3.20 7.15
CA THR A 282 -23.94 3.93 8.34
C THR A 282 -23.30 5.32 8.39
N ARG A 283 -24.11 6.37 8.19
CA ARG A 283 -23.70 7.75 8.47
C ARG A 283 -23.75 7.95 9.98
N ASN A 284 -22.64 8.32 10.60
CA ASN A 284 -22.68 8.94 11.93
C ASN A 284 -23.06 10.40 11.82
#